data_256cc01123273ba23aeeaf9c405b6fa8
#
_entry.id   256cc01123273ba23aeeaf9c405b6fa8
#
_cell.length_a   1.000
_cell.length_b   1.000
_cell.length_c   1.000
_cell.angle_alpha   90.00
_cell.angle_beta   90.00
_cell.angle_gamma   90.00
#
_symmetry.space_group_name_H-M   'P 1'
#
loop_
_entity.id
_entity.type
_entity.pdbx_description
1 polymer ?
#
loop_
_entity_poly.entity_id
_entity_poly.type
_entity_poly.pdbx_seq_one_letter_code
_entity_poly.pdbx_strand_id
1 'polypeptide(L)'
;VKGTTLNSCLPIQYYDAMKDPEMAGIMSHNGWFFTAGLRDAQKKKLVSAVPQSSTSVLRKSLQRLQAEGRRPVVLATVSPMDSHGYFYLSVSAIYERDLLDQGALVLLEVNPNFPRTFGDTQVHISEVDALVESDRPIPTKSLVPYTEVDKKIGAFVASLVEDGSTI
;
A
#
# COMPACT_ATOMS: atom_id res chain seq x y z
N VAL A 1 -0.88 12.87 -15.93
CA VAL A 1 0.18 12.54 -16.89
C VAL A 1 -0.30 11.36 -17.73
N LYS A 2 -0.48 11.55 -19.04
CA LYS A 2 -0.98 10.50 -19.95
C LYS A 2 -0.02 9.29 -19.96
N GLY A 3 -0.58 8.08 -19.84
CA GLY A 3 0.20 6.85 -19.84
C GLY A 3 0.70 6.41 -18.47
N THR A 4 0.25 7.04 -17.38
CA THR A 4 0.56 6.59 -16.02
C THR A 4 -0.17 5.28 -15.69
N THR A 5 0.53 4.34 -15.09
CA THR A 5 -0.06 3.12 -14.54
C THR A 5 0.00 3.15 -13.02
N LEU A 6 -1.16 3.10 -12.38
CA LEU A 6 -1.28 2.91 -10.95
C LEU A 6 -1.24 1.41 -10.64
N ASN A 7 -0.35 1.00 -9.76
CA ASN A 7 -0.29 -0.37 -9.25
C ASN A 7 -0.68 -0.35 -7.78
N SER A 8 -1.63 -1.19 -7.38
CA SER A 8 -2.06 -1.28 -5.99
C SER A 8 -2.08 -2.72 -5.51
N CYS A 9 -1.60 -2.91 -4.27
CA CYS A 9 -1.57 -4.22 -3.64
C CYS A 9 -2.98 -4.63 -3.16
N LEU A 10 -3.46 -3.97 -2.12
CA LEU A 10 -4.72 -4.32 -1.44
C LEU A 10 -5.58 -3.07 -1.18
N PRO A 11 -6.12 -2.42 -2.21
CA PRO A 11 -6.95 -1.25 -1.98
C PRO A 11 -8.26 -1.65 -1.30
N ILE A 12 -8.51 -1.08 -0.13
CA ILE A 12 -9.76 -1.31 0.63
C ILE A 12 -10.94 -0.70 -0.10
N GLN A 13 -10.72 0.45 -0.73
CA GLN A 13 -11.71 1.16 -1.53
C GLN A 13 -11.15 1.43 -2.93
N TYR A 14 -12.04 1.58 -3.90
CA TYR A 14 -11.67 2.04 -5.23
C TYR A 14 -11.53 3.56 -5.21
N TYR A 15 -10.44 4.06 -5.73
CA TYR A 15 -10.09 5.49 -5.71
C TYR A 15 -11.10 6.33 -6.48
N ASP A 16 -11.61 7.41 -5.89
CA ASP A 16 -12.60 8.26 -6.53
C ASP A 16 -12.07 8.92 -7.80
N ALA A 17 -10.81 9.33 -7.81
CA ALA A 17 -10.16 9.85 -9.01
C ALA A 17 -10.18 8.87 -10.19
N MET A 18 -10.20 7.56 -9.96
CA MET A 18 -10.27 6.55 -11.01
C MET A 18 -11.69 6.28 -11.51
N LYS A 19 -12.70 6.84 -10.83
CA LYS A 19 -14.11 6.80 -11.27
C LYS A 19 -14.45 7.94 -12.23
N ASP A 20 -13.59 8.96 -12.30
CA ASP A 20 -13.77 10.11 -13.15
C ASP A 20 -13.61 9.71 -14.62
N PRO A 21 -14.61 9.96 -15.47
CA PRO A 21 -14.53 9.68 -16.91
C PRO A 21 -13.37 10.40 -17.61
N GLU A 22 -12.95 11.56 -17.13
CA GLU A 22 -11.81 12.30 -17.68
C GLU A 22 -10.48 11.56 -17.47
N MET A 23 -10.39 10.70 -16.47
CA MET A 23 -9.21 9.86 -16.21
C MET A 23 -9.13 8.64 -17.13
N ALA A 24 -10.22 8.30 -17.82
CA ALA A 24 -10.26 7.18 -18.76
C ALA A 24 -9.32 7.45 -19.94
N GLY A 25 -8.38 6.52 -20.17
CA GLY A 25 -7.35 6.67 -21.22
C GLY A 25 -6.16 7.55 -20.84
N ILE A 26 -6.18 8.21 -19.69
CA ILE A 26 -5.04 8.94 -19.13
C ILE A 26 -4.24 8.01 -18.20
N MET A 27 -4.93 7.32 -17.33
CA MET A 27 -4.34 6.38 -16.37
C MET A 27 -4.90 4.99 -16.55
N SER A 28 -4.07 3.98 -16.32
CA SER A 28 -4.48 2.58 -16.17
C SER A 28 -4.27 2.14 -14.73
N HIS A 29 -5.07 1.19 -14.26
CA HIS A 29 -4.97 0.65 -12.92
C HIS A 29 -4.79 -0.87 -12.96
N ASN A 30 -3.75 -1.37 -12.29
CA ASN A 30 -3.48 -2.77 -12.06
C ASN A 30 -3.70 -3.11 -10.58
N GLY A 31 -4.62 -4.00 -10.28
CA GLY A 31 -4.84 -4.53 -8.95
C GLY A 31 -4.18 -5.90 -8.78
N TRP A 32 -3.39 -6.09 -7.74
CA TRP A 32 -2.72 -7.37 -7.46
C TRP A 32 -3.60 -8.30 -6.65
N PHE A 33 -4.37 -7.75 -5.70
CA PHE A 33 -5.39 -8.47 -4.95
C PHE A 33 -6.76 -7.88 -5.20
N PHE A 34 -7.73 -8.74 -5.48
CA PHE A 34 -9.09 -8.33 -5.82
C PHE A 34 -9.97 -8.25 -4.59
N THR A 35 -10.00 -7.08 -3.99
CA THR A 35 -10.99 -6.72 -2.96
C THR A 35 -12.38 -6.55 -3.56
N ALA A 36 -13.41 -6.48 -2.73
CA ALA A 36 -14.77 -6.25 -3.18
C ALA A 36 -14.91 -4.96 -4.02
N GLY A 37 -14.22 -3.88 -3.61
CA GLY A 37 -14.21 -2.62 -4.35
C GLY A 37 -13.61 -2.72 -5.76
N LEU A 38 -12.57 -3.52 -5.94
CA LEU A 38 -11.96 -3.72 -7.25
C LEU A 38 -12.77 -4.62 -8.16
N ARG A 39 -13.58 -5.55 -7.64
CA ARG A 39 -14.43 -6.43 -8.46
C ARG A 39 -15.46 -5.64 -9.26
N ASP A 40 -16.06 -4.62 -8.68
CA ASP A 40 -17.02 -3.77 -9.38
C ASP A 40 -16.34 -2.86 -10.41
N ALA A 41 -15.16 -2.37 -10.10
CA ALA A 41 -14.34 -1.62 -11.05
C ALA A 41 -13.89 -2.49 -12.24
N GLN A 42 -13.55 -3.76 -12.00
CA GLN A 42 -13.21 -4.72 -13.06
C GLN A 42 -14.38 -4.98 -14.01
N LYS A 43 -15.59 -5.20 -13.49
CA LYS A 43 -16.80 -5.36 -14.32
C LYS A 43 -17.00 -4.18 -15.26
N LYS A 44 -16.62 -2.98 -14.82
CA LYS A 44 -16.66 -1.73 -15.60
C LYS A 44 -15.41 -1.52 -16.48
N LYS A 45 -14.47 -2.48 -16.51
CA LYS A 45 -13.20 -2.41 -17.26
C LYS A 45 -12.29 -1.23 -16.85
N LEU A 46 -12.41 -0.74 -15.63
CA LEU A 46 -11.61 0.36 -15.08
C LEU A 46 -10.31 -0.13 -14.42
N VAL A 47 -10.20 -1.42 -14.14
CA VAL A 47 -9.02 -2.02 -13.51
C VAL A 47 -8.72 -3.37 -14.12
N SER A 48 -7.44 -3.67 -14.30
CA SER A 48 -6.94 -4.97 -14.74
C SER A 48 -6.51 -5.81 -13.54
N ALA A 49 -6.89 -7.10 -13.53
CA ALA A 49 -6.37 -8.07 -12.59
C ALA A 49 -4.97 -8.50 -13.03
N VAL A 50 -3.99 -8.24 -12.19
CA VAL A 50 -2.61 -8.69 -12.41
C VAL A 50 -2.18 -9.49 -11.17
N PRO A 51 -2.53 -10.79 -11.07
CA PRO A 51 -2.21 -11.59 -9.89
C PRO A 51 -0.71 -11.64 -9.69
N GLN A 52 -0.26 -11.16 -8.53
CA GLN A 52 1.16 -11.11 -8.20
C GLN A 52 1.36 -11.34 -6.70
N SER A 53 2.49 -11.93 -6.34
CA SER A 53 2.96 -11.94 -4.96
C SER A 53 3.62 -10.61 -4.63
N SER A 54 3.36 -10.06 -3.44
CA SER A 54 3.98 -8.82 -2.96
C SER A 54 5.51 -8.84 -3.02
N THR A 55 6.13 -10.00 -2.81
CA THR A 55 7.58 -10.16 -2.83
C THR A 55 8.20 -10.29 -4.23
N SER A 56 7.45 -10.83 -5.21
CA SER A 56 7.98 -11.03 -6.57
C SER A 56 7.69 -9.88 -7.53
N VAL A 57 6.61 -9.15 -7.25
CA VAL A 57 6.14 -8.02 -8.05
C VAL A 57 7.17 -6.92 -8.18
N LEU A 58 7.74 -6.53 -7.07
CA LEU A 58 8.63 -5.39 -7.03
C LEU A 58 9.83 -5.61 -7.95
N ARG A 59 10.52 -6.73 -7.80
CA ARG A 59 11.70 -7.02 -8.61
C ARG A 59 11.41 -7.01 -10.11
N LYS A 60 10.35 -7.67 -10.55
CA LYS A 60 9.98 -7.73 -11.97
C LYS A 60 9.54 -6.36 -12.51
N SER A 61 8.79 -5.62 -11.70
CA SER A 61 8.33 -4.28 -12.08
C SER A 61 9.48 -3.30 -12.19
N LEU A 62 10.43 -3.35 -11.26
CA LEU A 62 11.64 -2.51 -11.28
C LEU A 62 12.53 -2.85 -12.48
N GLN A 63 12.78 -4.12 -12.76
CA GLN A 63 13.54 -4.55 -13.95
C GLN A 63 12.92 -4.00 -15.24
N ARG A 64 11.58 -4.06 -15.34
CA ARG A 64 10.86 -3.52 -16.48
C ARG A 64 11.00 -2.01 -16.58
N LEU A 65 10.79 -1.27 -15.48
CA LEU A 65 10.93 0.19 -15.45
C LEU A 65 12.34 0.62 -15.84
N GLN A 66 13.38 -0.06 -15.33
CA GLN A 66 14.76 0.19 -15.68
C GLN A 66 15.02 -0.06 -17.17
N ALA A 67 14.52 -1.16 -17.74
CA ALA A 67 14.63 -1.46 -19.16
C ALA A 67 13.93 -0.42 -20.05
N GLU A 68 12.84 0.19 -19.54
CA GLU A 68 12.10 1.26 -20.21
C GLU A 68 12.69 2.66 -19.96
N GLY A 69 13.77 2.79 -19.19
CA GLY A 69 14.35 4.07 -18.78
C GLY A 69 13.42 4.91 -17.90
N ARG A 70 12.53 4.28 -17.14
CA ARG A 70 11.51 4.92 -16.29
C ARG A 70 11.89 4.82 -14.82
N ARG A 71 11.60 5.89 -14.08
CA ARG A 71 11.79 5.95 -12.63
C ARG A 71 10.51 5.52 -11.92
N PRO A 72 10.57 4.67 -10.87
CA PRO A 72 9.41 4.38 -10.03
C PRO A 72 9.01 5.62 -9.21
N VAL A 73 7.74 5.67 -8.83
CA VAL A 73 7.18 6.69 -7.93
C VAL A 73 6.57 5.98 -6.74
N VAL A 74 6.93 6.39 -5.53
CA VAL A 74 6.29 5.99 -4.28
C VAL A 74 5.29 7.05 -3.87
N LEU A 75 4.05 6.63 -3.64
CA LEU A 75 3.02 7.42 -2.97
C LEU A 75 2.74 6.73 -1.64
N ALA A 76 3.08 7.38 -0.54
CA ALA A 76 2.87 6.81 0.79
C ALA A 76 2.25 7.83 1.75
N THR A 77 1.36 7.35 2.63
CA THR A 77 0.90 8.13 3.78
C THR A 77 1.79 7.78 4.98
N VAL A 78 2.30 8.80 5.64
CA VAL A 78 3.28 8.69 6.73
C VAL A 78 2.83 9.43 7.98
N SER A 79 3.45 9.08 9.12
CA SER A 79 3.29 9.83 10.36
C SER A 79 3.89 11.24 10.24
N PRO A 80 3.58 12.17 11.16
CA PRO A 80 4.31 13.43 11.27
C PRO A 80 5.81 13.21 11.44
N MET A 81 6.58 14.17 10.95
CA MET A 81 8.04 14.18 11.08
C MET A 81 8.46 14.32 12.54
N ASP A 82 9.45 13.56 12.94
CA ASP A 82 10.04 13.68 14.28
C ASP A 82 11.10 14.80 14.35
N SER A 83 11.66 15.02 15.55
CA SER A 83 12.69 16.05 15.79
C SER A 83 14.02 15.80 15.08
N HIS A 84 14.21 14.63 14.51
CA HIS A 84 15.40 14.21 13.75
C HIS A 84 15.20 14.26 12.23
N GLY A 85 14.04 14.69 11.77
CA GLY A 85 13.73 14.82 10.35
C GLY A 85 13.21 13.53 9.70
N TYR A 86 12.71 12.58 10.49
CA TYR A 86 12.20 11.31 9.96
C TYR A 86 10.68 11.24 10.00
N PHE A 87 10.11 10.81 8.88
CA PHE A 87 8.75 10.29 8.76
C PHE A 87 8.76 8.77 8.90
N TYR A 88 7.59 8.16 9.14
CA TYR A 88 7.47 6.71 9.31
C TYR A 88 6.37 6.16 8.40
N LEU A 89 6.72 5.10 7.63
CA LEU A 89 5.80 4.35 6.77
C LEU A 89 4.79 3.56 7.60
N SER A 90 3.90 4.17 8.23
CA SER A 90 2.98 3.75 9.27
C SER A 90 2.30 2.38 9.01
N VAL A 91 1.05 2.40 8.49
CA VAL A 91 0.21 1.20 8.36
C VAL A 91 0.48 0.37 7.10
N SER A 92 1.33 0.84 6.22
CA SER A 92 1.76 0.12 5.01
C SER A 92 3.26 0.28 4.82
N ALA A 93 3.99 -0.80 4.94
CA ALA A 93 5.43 -0.88 4.75
C ALA A 93 5.80 -2.24 4.15
N ILE A 94 5.18 -2.60 3.03
CA ILE A 94 5.36 -3.92 2.41
C ILE A 94 6.53 -3.90 1.41
N TYR A 95 6.66 -2.83 0.63
CA TYR A 95 7.64 -2.70 -0.45
C TYR A 95 8.11 -1.25 -0.64
N GLU A 96 7.60 -0.34 0.15
CA GLU A 96 7.92 1.09 0.03
C GLU A 96 9.42 1.33 0.25
N ARG A 97 10.03 0.70 1.27
CA ARG A 97 11.46 0.83 1.54
C ARG A 97 12.31 0.34 0.36
N ASP A 98 11.98 -0.81 -0.22
CA ASP A 98 12.68 -1.33 -1.38
C ASP A 98 12.64 -0.37 -2.58
N LEU A 99 11.51 0.34 -2.77
CA LEU A 99 11.36 1.35 -3.82
C LEU A 99 12.20 2.59 -3.54
N LEU A 100 12.25 3.04 -2.30
CA LEU A 100 13.10 4.16 -1.85
C LEU A 100 14.57 3.85 -2.13
N ASP A 101 15.04 2.68 -1.74
CA ASP A 101 16.43 2.22 -1.95
C ASP A 101 16.80 2.09 -3.43
N GLN A 102 15.82 1.90 -4.30
CA GLN A 102 16.00 1.89 -5.75
C GLN A 102 15.90 3.29 -6.40
N GLY A 103 15.88 4.34 -5.61
CA GLY A 103 15.85 5.72 -6.07
C GLY A 103 14.52 6.15 -6.67
N ALA A 104 13.41 5.67 -6.13
CA ALA A 104 12.08 6.16 -6.50
C ALA A 104 11.94 7.67 -6.29
N LEU A 105 11.04 8.30 -7.04
CA LEU A 105 10.52 9.62 -6.70
C LEU A 105 9.55 9.46 -5.53
N VAL A 106 9.79 10.21 -4.45
CA VAL A 106 9.10 10.04 -3.17
C VAL A 106 8.11 11.17 -2.94
N LEU A 107 6.83 10.81 -2.95
CA LEU A 107 5.72 11.72 -2.70
C LEU A 107 4.99 11.27 -1.44
N LEU A 108 4.98 12.10 -0.39
CA LEU A 108 4.39 11.75 0.89
C LEU A 108 3.10 12.52 1.18
N GLU A 109 2.11 11.82 1.73
CA GLU A 109 1.00 12.40 2.46
C GLU A 109 1.30 12.30 3.96
N VAL A 110 1.55 13.44 4.61
CA VAL A 110 1.82 13.51 6.04
C VAL A 110 0.50 13.63 6.79
N ASN A 111 0.20 12.68 7.67
CA ASN A 111 -1.08 12.64 8.37
C ASN A 111 -0.90 12.37 9.86
N PRO A 112 -1.32 13.29 10.76
CA PRO A 112 -1.15 13.15 12.21
C PRO A 112 -1.94 11.98 12.83
N ASN A 113 -2.93 11.44 12.12
CA ASN A 113 -3.69 10.28 12.56
C ASN A 113 -2.93 8.95 12.36
N PHE A 114 -1.84 8.96 11.58
CA PHE A 114 -1.05 7.75 11.32
C PHE A 114 0.01 7.56 12.40
N PRO A 115 0.06 6.36 13.03
CA PRO A 115 1.00 6.11 14.11
C PRO A 115 2.44 6.01 13.63
N ARG A 116 3.36 6.39 14.48
CA ARG A 116 4.78 6.05 14.33
C ARG A 116 4.95 4.56 14.51
N THR A 117 5.66 3.92 13.57
CA THR A 117 6.00 2.50 13.63
C THR A 117 7.50 2.30 13.79
N PHE A 118 7.90 1.17 14.36
CA PHE A 118 9.31 0.81 14.53
C PHE A 118 9.77 -0.13 13.40
N GLY A 119 11.07 -0.34 13.31
CA GLY A 119 11.70 -1.15 12.27
C GLY A 119 12.17 -0.30 11.09
N ASP A 120 12.36 -0.91 9.94
CA ASP A 120 12.85 -0.26 8.72
C ASP A 120 11.73 0.50 7.98
N THR A 121 11.11 1.44 8.70
CA THR A 121 9.96 2.23 8.21
C THR A 121 10.29 3.72 8.08
N GLN A 122 11.52 4.11 8.36
CA GLN A 122 11.97 5.51 8.43
C GLN A 122 12.23 6.08 7.03
N VAL A 123 11.78 7.30 6.79
CA VAL A 123 12.08 8.08 5.59
C VAL A 123 12.58 9.46 6.04
N HIS A 124 13.83 9.78 5.76
CA HIS A 124 14.37 11.08 6.11
C HIS A 124 13.89 12.15 5.13
N ILE A 125 13.71 13.37 5.60
CA ILE A 125 13.24 14.49 4.77
C ILE A 125 14.09 14.73 3.51
N SER A 126 15.37 14.40 3.54
CA SER A 126 16.25 14.52 2.37
C SER A 126 15.99 13.50 1.26
N GLU A 127 15.20 12.44 1.54
CA GLU A 127 14.79 11.44 0.56
C GLU A 127 13.46 11.82 -0.12
N VAL A 128 12.79 12.91 0.34
CA VAL A 128 11.44 13.29 -0.08
C VAL A 128 11.48 14.32 -1.19
N ASP A 129 10.89 14.03 -2.33
CA ASP A 129 10.80 14.97 -3.45
C ASP A 129 9.64 15.96 -3.29
N ALA A 130 8.49 15.51 -2.74
CA ALA A 130 7.38 16.39 -2.40
C ALA A 130 6.51 15.78 -1.28
N LEU A 131 5.83 16.65 -0.54
CA LEU A 131 4.88 16.24 0.48
C LEU A 131 3.62 17.10 0.45
N VAL A 132 2.52 16.54 0.99
CA VAL A 132 1.26 17.22 1.26
C VAL A 132 0.80 16.85 2.66
N GLU A 133 0.21 17.79 3.37
CA GLU A 133 -0.38 17.53 4.68
C GLU A 133 -1.86 17.15 4.53
N SER A 134 -2.32 16.23 5.35
CA SER A 134 -3.70 15.76 5.41
C SER A 134 -4.04 15.40 6.85
N ASP A 135 -5.29 15.63 7.25
CA ASP A 135 -5.82 15.27 8.56
C ASP A 135 -6.95 14.23 8.47
N ARG A 136 -7.09 13.59 7.30
CA ARG A 136 -8.14 12.59 7.06
C ARG A 136 -8.05 11.45 8.07
N PRO A 137 -9.19 10.98 8.61
CA PRO A 137 -9.20 9.82 9.51
C PRO A 137 -8.67 8.58 8.80
N ILE A 138 -7.97 7.72 9.56
CA ILE A 138 -7.51 6.43 9.05
C ILE A 138 -8.73 5.59 8.66
N PRO A 139 -8.74 4.99 7.45
CA PRO A 139 -9.79 4.06 7.09
C PRO A 139 -9.81 2.87 8.06
N THR A 140 -10.95 2.64 8.67
CA THR A 140 -11.16 1.54 9.63
C THR A 140 -12.07 0.49 9.03
N LYS A 141 -11.85 -0.77 9.41
CA LYS A 141 -12.71 -1.89 9.07
C LYS A 141 -13.22 -2.53 10.37
N SER A 142 -14.53 -2.66 10.49
CA SER A 142 -15.12 -3.38 11.61
C SER A 142 -14.68 -4.84 11.61
N LEU A 143 -14.38 -5.37 12.79
CA LEU A 143 -14.13 -6.80 12.96
C LEU A 143 -15.41 -7.57 12.65
N VAL A 144 -15.26 -8.67 11.92
CA VAL A 144 -16.37 -9.63 11.74
C VAL A 144 -16.56 -10.39 13.06
N PRO A 145 -17.77 -10.49 13.60
CA PRO A 145 -18.02 -11.28 14.79
C PRO A 145 -17.57 -12.74 14.61
N TYR A 146 -16.93 -13.30 15.62
CA TYR A 146 -16.52 -14.70 15.61
C TYR A 146 -17.74 -15.62 15.70
N THR A 147 -17.77 -16.65 14.87
CA THR A 147 -18.73 -17.74 14.97
C THR A 147 -18.23 -18.79 15.99
N GLU A 148 -19.10 -19.72 16.40
CA GLU A 148 -18.69 -20.83 17.26
C GLU A 148 -17.68 -21.76 16.57
N VAL A 149 -17.71 -21.81 15.23
CA VAL A 149 -16.70 -22.54 14.44
C VAL A 149 -15.34 -21.85 14.54
N ASP A 150 -15.29 -20.53 14.42
CA ASP A 150 -14.05 -19.76 14.53
C ASP A 150 -13.40 -19.93 15.91
N LYS A 151 -14.22 -19.92 16.98
CA LYS A 151 -13.74 -20.17 18.35
C LYS A 151 -13.12 -21.55 18.50
N LYS A 152 -13.75 -22.60 17.94
CA LYS A 152 -13.20 -23.96 17.97
C LYS A 152 -11.88 -24.04 17.20
N ILE A 153 -11.81 -23.46 16.02
CA ILE A 153 -10.56 -23.38 15.23
C ILE A 153 -9.48 -22.67 16.04
N GLY A 154 -9.80 -21.52 16.62
CA GLY A 154 -8.88 -20.76 17.45
C GLY A 154 -8.36 -21.58 18.66
N ALA A 155 -9.22 -22.32 19.33
CA ALA A 155 -8.84 -23.19 20.44
C ALA A 155 -7.88 -24.31 19.99
N PHE A 156 -8.11 -24.94 18.85
CA PHE A 156 -7.19 -25.95 18.30
C PHE A 156 -5.83 -25.34 17.93
N VAL A 157 -5.82 -24.19 17.29
CA VAL A 157 -4.56 -23.50 16.96
C VAL A 157 -3.80 -23.14 18.25
N ALA A 158 -4.50 -22.56 19.23
CA ALA A 158 -3.89 -22.17 20.51
C ALA A 158 -3.28 -23.37 21.25
N SER A 159 -3.89 -24.56 21.15
CA SER A 159 -3.35 -25.78 21.79
C SER A 159 -2.04 -26.29 21.18
N LEU A 160 -1.66 -25.81 20.01
CA LEU A 160 -0.40 -26.15 19.34
C LEU A 160 0.73 -25.12 19.61
N VAL A 161 0.40 -24.03 20.29
CA VAL A 161 1.38 -22.98 20.62
C VAL A 161 1.94 -23.28 22.01
N GLU A 162 3.23 -23.52 22.08
CA GLU A 162 3.95 -23.79 23.33
C GLU A 162 4.47 -22.48 23.95
N ASP A 163 4.75 -22.50 25.25
CA ASP A 163 5.38 -21.38 25.93
C ASP A 163 6.76 -21.06 25.32
N GLY A 164 6.99 -19.79 25.01
CA GLY A 164 8.21 -19.34 24.33
C GLY A 164 8.17 -19.41 22.81
N SER A 165 7.03 -19.80 22.21
CA SER A 165 6.86 -19.72 20.75
C SER A 165 6.89 -18.29 20.26
N THR A 166 7.43 -18.09 19.05
CA THR A 166 7.31 -16.84 18.30
C THR A 166 6.16 -16.95 17.32
N ILE A 167 5.25 -16.00 17.37
CA ILE A 167 4.05 -15.95 16.52
C ILE A 167 4.17 -14.76 15.57
#